data_9eea802674b83942b4f0a73b4cfd89a8
#
_entry.id   9eea802674b83942b4f0a73b4cfd89a8
#
_cell.length_a   1.000
_cell.length_b   1.000
_cell.length_c   1.000
_cell.angle_alpha   90.00
_cell.angle_beta   90.00
_cell.angle_gamma   90.00
#
_symmetry.space_group_name_H-M   'P 1'
#
loop_
_entity.id
_entity.type
_entity.pdbx_description
1 polymer ?
#
loop_
_entity_poly.entity_id
_entity_poly.type
_entity_poly.pdbx_seq_one_letter_code
_entity_poly.pdbx_strand_id
1 'polypeptide(L)'
;MQISVQATRRIGSHLRVEETVMARLLSVNVGLPRDLAWQGKTVHTGIWKAPVEGPRRVRRLNIDGDGQGDTAGHGGEQRAVFVYQDESYRYWQEHLGRPDLVHGQFGENFTVEGLADTNVCIGDRYRIGSALFEVTQPRVTCYRLGIRMDEPDMPALLVRHGRPGFYFRVIEEGDVEAGDEITLLASGPESMSVFEINALLYLPPHPRDRLERALRIPALSRGWNRSFAALLEQQRTSKIAAGNAGLGPAASPPPAWRGFRPFRVSRKIAESGTVTSLILEPTDGHRAAPALPGQFVVVRLGPSEAQAMTRSYSLSSRSDAPPYRISIKREAHGAASLYIADSLRVGDVVEVGAPRGSFTLRQDARPVVLLSAGIGVTPVLAMLHALVAEGSTRDVWWLHGARNGREHAFAAETRGLLAGLAHYHSHVCFSAPDPADRPGADFDSAGHLDQHLIERLNMPRDGDFYLCGPAAFMSDLTAGLAALGVAPDRIHTELFGARPSLTPGIAASPRTPAHAPVGAPGPGPMVSFARSGLNVRWGPSYASLLELAEACDVPVRWSCRTGVCHNCESGLVAGEVSYAPDPLDPPADGNVLICCSQPKGDVVIDL
;
A
#
# COMPACT_ATOMS: atom_id res chain seq x y z
N MET A 1 -13.58 67.40 -23.38
CA MET A 1 -12.81 67.69 -24.64
C MET A 1 -12.33 66.36 -25.12
N GLN A 2 -13.15 65.62 -25.84
CA GLN A 2 -13.04 65.22 -27.27
C GLN A 2 -11.57 65.04 -27.71
N ILE A 3 -11.18 63.88 -28.19
CA ILE A 3 -11.44 63.35 -29.53
C ILE A 3 -11.19 61.85 -29.60
N SER A 4 -12.13 61.14 -30.20
CA SER A 4 -12.13 59.79 -30.78
C SER A 4 -11.19 59.70 -31.98
N VAL A 5 -10.53 58.53 -32.20
CA VAL A 5 -10.31 57.99 -33.55
C VAL A 5 -10.32 56.46 -33.53
N GLN A 6 -11.31 55.89 -34.16
CA GLN A 6 -11.36 54.50 -34.61
C GLN A 6 -10.32 54.24 -35.70
N ALA A 7 -9.63 53.07 -35.62
CA ALA A 7 -8.96 52.49 -36.79
C ALA A 7 -9.29 50.99 -36.84
N THR A 8 -10.31 50.68 -37.61
CA THR A 8 -10.63 49.32 -38.07
C THR A 8 -9.53 48.82 -39.00
N ARG A 9 -8.81 47.81 -38.62
CA ARG A 9 -8.04 46.98 -39.57
C ARG A 9 -8.65 45.59 -39.59
N ARG A 10 -9.34 45.26 -40.69
CA ARG A 10 -9.65 43.91 -41.11
C ARG A 10 -8.31 43.23 -41.40
N ILE A 11 -8.02 42.17 -40.66
CA ILE A 11 -6.98 41.21 -41.03
C ILE A 11 -7.70 39.92 -41.37
N GLY A 12 -7.38 39.41 -42.57
CA GLY A 12 -8.05 38.31 -43.24
C GLY A 12 -8.08 37.03 -42.44
N SER A 13 -9.19 36.34 -42.57
CA SER A 13 -9.41 34.96 -42.18
C SER A 13 -8.49 34.04 -42.95
N HIS A 14 -7.29 33.76 -42.44
CA HIS A 14 -6.62 32.51 -42.74
C HIS A 14 -7.24 31.43 -41.87
N LEU A 15 -8.18 30.69 -42.44
CA LEU A 15 -8.51 29.34 -41.99
C LEU A 15 -7.17 28.56 -41.99
N ARG A 16 -6.57 28.35 -40.83
CA ARG A 16 -5.66 27.24 -40.63
C ARG A 16 -6.50 25.99 -40.88
N VAL A 17 -6.29 25.35 -41.99
CA VAL A 17 -6.60 23.94 -42.18
C VAL A 17 -5.73 23.26 -41.12
N GLU A 18 -6.31 22.84 -40.01
CA GLU A 18 -5.68 21.85 -39.14
C GLU A 18 -5.50 20.63 -40.06
N GLU A 19 -4.26 20.37 -40.48
CA GLU A 19 -3.90 19.08 -41.03
C GLU A 19 -4.32 18.06 -39.95
N THR A 20 -5.37 17.33 -40.25
CA THR A 20 -5.77 16.18 -39.44
C THR A 20 -4.64 15.17 -39.58
N VAL A 21 -3.71 15.17 -38.64
CA VAL A 21 -2.66 14.16 -38.59
C VAL A 21 -3.37 12.83 -38.42
N MET A 22 -3.36 12.02 -39.48
CA MET A 22 -3.95 10.68 -39.45
C MET A 22 -3.11 9.84 -38.48
N ALA A 23 -3.72 9.38 -37.38
CA ALA A 23 -3.02 8.55 -36.43
C ALA A 23 -2.67 7.19 -37.06
N ARG A 24 -1.44 6.72 -36.82
CA ARG A 24 -0.90 5.52 -37.46
C ARG A 24 -0.13 4.65 -36.47
N LEU A 25 -0.23 3.33 -36.63
CA LEU A 25 0.61 2.34 -35.97
C LEU A 25 1.97 2.24 -36.68
N LEU A 26 3.03 2.73 -36.06
CA LEU A 26 4.38 2.74 -36.66
C LEU A 26 5.13 1.43 -36.44
N SER A 27 4.91 0.78 -35.27
CA SER A 27 5.58 -0.46 -34.95
C SER A 27 4.74 -1.30 -33.98
N VAL A 28 4.74 -2.61 -34.22
CA VAL A 28 4.27 -3.64 -33.27
C VAL A 28 5.48 -4.24 -32.60
N ASN A 29 5.56 -4.17 -31.24
CA ASN A 29 6.71 -4.63 -30.49
C ASN A 29 6.29 -5.75 -29.54
N VAL A 30 7.06 -6.83 -29.54
CA VAL A 30 6.83 -8.00 -28.68
C VAL A 30 8.12 -8.45 -27.99
N GLY A 31 8.00 -9.15 -26.86
CA GLY A 31 9.12 -9.72 -26.14
C GLY A 31 8.67 -10.65 -25.02
N LEU A 32 9.35 -11.79 -24.91
CA LEU A 32 9.09 -12.72 -23.82
C LEU A 32 9.76 -12.24 -22.53
N PRO A 33 9.18 -12.53 -21.35
CA PRO A 33 9.80 -12.25 -20.07
C PRO A 33 11.15 -12.93 -19.95
N ARG A 34 12.10 -12.25 -19.29
CA ARG A 34 13.42 -12.77 -18.99
C ARG A 34 13.88 -12.36 -17.60
N ASP A 35 14.83 -13.08 -17.08
CA ASP A 35 15.49 -12.77 -15.83
C ASP A 35 16.69 -11.85 -16.07
N LEU A 36 16.84 -10.86 -15.22
CA LEU A 36 17.93 -9.90 -15.24
C LEU A 36 18.54 -9.78 -13.84
N ALA A 37 19.86 -9.87 -13.74
CA ALA A 37 20.57 -9.55 -12.51
C ALA A 37 20.59 -8.02 -12.30
N TRP A 38 20.12 -7.56 -11.14
CA TRP A 38 20.07 -6.14 -10.80
C TRP A 38 20.20 -5.95 -9.28
N GLN A 39 21.19 -5.17 -8.84
CA GLN A 39 21.46 -4.90 -7.42
C GLN A 39 21.45 -6.17 -6.53
N GLY A 40 22.12 -7.22 -7.00
CA GLY A 40 22.18 -8.50 -6.28
C GLY A 40 20.89 -9.32 -6.25
N LYS A 41 19.86 -8.90 -6.96
CA LYS A 41 18.54 -9.57 -7.07
C LYS A 41 18.29 -10.01 -8.50
N THR A 42 17.36 -10.94 -8.68
CA THR A 42 16.86 -11.34 -10.00
C THR A 42 15.54 -10.65 -10.28
N VAL A 43 15.49 -9.85 -11.35
CA VAL A 43 14.27 -9.17 -11.84
C VAL A 43 13.69 -9.96 -12.99
N HIS A 44 12.47 -10.49 -12.83
CA HIS A 44 11.70 -11.12 -13.91
C HIS A 44 10.84 -10.07 -14.62
N THR A 45 11.05 -9.86 -15.94
CA THR A 45 10.39 -8.74 -16.64
C THR A 45 10.25 -8.97 -18.14
N GLY A 46 9.10 -8.52 -18.70
CA GLY A 46 8.82 -8.47 -20.14
C GLY A 46 9.01 -7.07 -20.74
N ILE A 47 9.75 -6.14 -20.10
CA ILE A 47 9.90 -4.78 -20.60
C ILE A 47 10.80 -4.69 -21.87
N TRP A 48 11.61 -5.71 -22.15
CA TRP A 48 12.43 -5.77 -23.34
C TRP A 48 11.60 -6.24 -24.54
N LYS A 49 11.10 -5.29 -25.31
CA LYS A 49 10.36 -5.54 -26.54
C LYS A 49 11.17 -5.06 -27.74
N ALA A 50 10.91 -5.66 -28.88
CA ALA A 50 11.53 -5.31 -30.15
C ALA A 50 10.47 -5.32 -31.28
N PRO A 51 10.64 -4.47 -32.31
CA PRO A 51 9.78 -4.47 -33.49
C PRO A 51 9.72 -5.84 -34.16
N VAL A 52 8.53 -6.19 -34.65
CA VAL A 52 8.30 -7.41 -35.42
C VAL A 52 7.65 -7.06 -36.75
N GLU A 53 8.01 -7.81 -37.81
CA GLU A 53 7.44 -7.65 -39.16
C GLU A 53 6.17 -8.49 -39.32
N GLY A 54 5.28 -8.01 -40.19
CA GLY A 54 4.03 -8.66 -40.56
C GLY A 54 2.95 -8.60 -39.49
N PRO A 55 1.75 -9.11 -39.82
CA PRO A 55 0.59 -9.03 -38.94
C PRO A 55 0.78 -9.83 -37.65
N ARG A 56 0.20 -9.32 -36.56
CA ARG A 56 0.17 -9.96 -35.25
C ARG A 56 -1.26 -10.05 -34.74
N ARG A 57 -1.63 -11.22 -34.26
CA ARG A 57 -2.92 -11.43 -33.61
C ARG A 57 -2.92 -10.79 -32.21
N VAL A 58 -3.84 -9.86 -32.02
CA VAL A 58 -4.15 -9.29 -30.71
C VAL A 58 -5.24 -10.10 -30.06
N ARG A 59 -4.98 -10.57 -28.84
CA ARG A 59 -5.90 -11.31 -27.99
C ARG A 59 -6.35 -10.46 -26.82
N ARG A 60 -7.38 -10.92 -26.11
CA ARG A 60 -7.97 -10.21 -24.98
C ARG A 60 -6.96 -9.79 -23.90
N LEU A 61 -5.90 -10.55 -23.68
CA LEU A 61 -4.93 -10.33 -22.61
C LEU A 61 -3.55 -9.88 -23.11
N ASN A 62 -3.22 -10.08 -24.39
CA ASN A 62 -1.88 -9.86 -24.93
C ASN A 62 -1.84 -9.92 -26.47
N ILE A 63 -0.66 -9.76 -27.05
CA ILE A 63 -0.35 -9.93 -28.47
C ILE A 63 0.44 -11.22 -28.67
N ASP A 64 0.17 -11.97 -29.75
CA ASP A 64 0.91 -13.20 -30.06
C ASP A 64 2.41 -12.91 -30.22
N GLY A 65 3.24 -13.64 -29.48
CA GLY A 65 4.68 -13.47 -29.40
C GLY A 65 5.16 -12.58 -28.25
N ASP A 66 4.22 -11.93 -27.52
CA ASP A 66 4.54 -11.14 -26.34
C ASP A 66 4.30 -11.91 -25.04
N GLY A 67 4.91 -11.45 -23.94
CA GLY A 67 4.73 -12.03 -22.61
C GLY A 67 4.77 -10.97 -21.51
N GLN A 68 4.05 -11.25 -20.42
CA GLN A 68 4.00 -10.40 -19.22
C GLN A 68 4.79 -11.07 -18.09
N GLY A 69 5.83 -10.40 -17.58
CA GLY A 69 6.69 -10.93 -16.52
C GLY A 69 6.12 -10.82 -15.10
N ASP A 70 5.07 -10.05 -14.93
CA ASP A 70 4.44 -9.80 -13.62
C ASP A 70 2.95 -9.61 -13.83
N THR A 71 2.20 -10.70 -13.78
CA THR A 71 0.76 -10.69 -14.00
C THR A 71 -0.03 -10.07 -12.84
N ALA A 72 0.53 -10.05 -11.64
CA ALA A 72 -0.11 -9.47 -10.45
C ALA A 72 -0.09 -7.93 -10.50
N GLY A 73 1.04 -7.34 -10.92
CA GLY A 73 1.23 -5.88 -10.94
C GLY A 73 1.05 -5.23 -12.32
N HIS A 74 1.30 -5.96 -13.40
CA HIS A 74 1.36 -5.42 -14.77
C HIS A 74 0.52 -6.19 -15.80
N GLY A 75 -0.29 -7.16 -15.38
CA GLY A 75 -1.14 -7.96 -16.24
C GLY A 75 -2.63 -7.64 -16.15
N GLY A 76 -3.40 -8.42 -16.91
CA GLY A 76 -4.86 -8.38 -16.95
C GLY A 76 -5.42 -7.55 -18.11
N GLU A 77 -6.73 -7.69 -18.37
CA GLU A 77 -7.43 -7.08 -19.52
C GLU A 77 -7.22 -5.58 -19.66
N GLN A 78 -7.14 -4.87 -18.52
CA GLN A 78 -6.98 -3.41 -18.50
C GLN A 78 -5.57 -2.94 -18.94
N ARG A 79 -4.64 -3.86 -19.14
CA ARG A 79 -3.25 -3.62 -19.51
C ARG A 79 -2.79 -4.58 -20.61
N ALA A 80 -3.70 -4.93 -21.52
CA ALA A 80 -3.44 -5.90 -22.57
C ALA A 80 -2.38 -5.40 -23.57
N VAL A 81 -2.42 -4.12 -23.94
CA VAL A 81 -1.52 -3.51 -24.91
C VAL A 81 -1.03 -2.16 -24.40
N PHE A 82 0.27 -2.00 -24.24
CA PHE A 82 0.88 -0.72 -23.89
C PHE A 82 1.21 0.07 -25.16
N VAL A 83 0.80 1.35 -25.19
CA VAL A 83 0.95 2.28 -26.33
C VAL A 83 1.87 3.43 -25.93
N TYR A 84 2.81 3.77 -26.82
CA TYR A 84 3.72 4.90 -26.65
C TYR A 84 3.89 5.67 -27.96
N GLN A 85 4.04 6.99 -27.87
CA GLN A 85 4.02 7.90 -29.02
C GLN A 85 5.43 8.15 -29.56
N ASP A 86 5.58 8.20 -30.90
CA ASP A 86 6.82 8.56 -31.54
C ASP A 86 7.23 10.02 -31.24
N GLU A 87 6.26 10.91 -31.07
CA GLU A 87 6.50 12.30 -30.64
C GLU A 87 7.14 12.35 -29.24
N SER A 88 6.83 11.37 -28.38
CA SER A 88 7.49 11.23 -27.10
C SER A 88 8.89 10.65 -27.21
N TYR A 89 9.15 9.78 -28.19
CA TYR A 89 10.51 9.34 -28.52
C TYR A 89 11.40 10.50 -28.94
N ARG A 90 10.95 11.33 -29.87
CA ARG A 90 11.69 12.53 -30.34
C ARG A 90 11.98 13.47 -29.18
N TYR A 91 11.00 13.69 -28.30
CA TYR A 91 11.17 14.49 -27.09
C TYR A 91 12.26 13.93 -26.16
N TRP A 92 12.25 12.62 -25.89
CA TRP A 92 13.23 12.01 -25.00
C TRP A 92 14.62 11.89 -25.62
N GLN A 93 14.72 11.69 -26.93
CA GLN A 93 15.98 11.71 -27.64
C GLN A 93 16.69 13.07 -27.46
N GLU A 94 15.95 14.16 -27.56
CA GLU A 94 16.47 15.52 -27.33
C GLU A 94 16.76 15.76 -25.85
N HIS A 95 15.78 15.50 -24.97
CA HIS A 95 15.86 15.79 -23.53
C HIS A 95 16.98 15.03 -22.81
N LEU A 96 17.20 13.77 -23.16
CA LEU A 96 18.23 12.91 -22.58
C LEU A 96 19.55 12.89 -23.36
N GLY A 97 19.59 13.53 -24.52
CA GLY A 97 20.74 13.44 -25.43
C GLY A 97 20.97 12.01 -25.98
N ARG A 98 19.90 11.23 -26.18
CA ARG A 98 19.90 9.80 -26.50
C ARG A 98 19.29 9.53 -27.88
N PRO A 99 20.00 9.80 -28.98
CA PRO A 99 19.51 9.54 -30.35
C PRO A 99 19.39 8.04 -30.67
N ASP A 100 19.91 7.17 -29.81
CA ASP A 100 19.91 5.71 -29.93
C ASP A 100 18.59 5.02 -29.51
N LEU A 101 17.60 5.77 -29.02
CA LEU A 101 16.33 5.20 -28.61
C LEU A 101 15.57 4.62 -29.81
N VAL A 102 15.15 3.37 -29.71
CA VAL A 102 14.45 2.61 -30.75
C VAL A 102 13.06 2.19 -30.27
N HIS A 103 12.11 1.94 -31.17
CA HIS A 103 10.77 1.47 -30.84
C HIS A 103 10.82 0.20 -29.97
N GLY A 104 9.95 0.08 -28.98
CA GLY A 104 9.98 -0.95 -27.93
C GLY A 104 10.87 -0.60 -26.73
N GLN A 105 11.60 0.54 -26.76
CA GLN A 105 12.52 0.93 -25.69
C GLN A 105 11.80 1.26 -24.37
N PHE A 106 10.59 1.81 -24.43
CA PHE A 106 9.76 2.08 -23.25
C PHE A 106 8.98 0.85 -22.78
N GLY A 107 9.13 -0.29 -23.48
CA GLY A 107 8.41 -1.53 -23.20
C GLY A 107 6.99 -1.54 -23.75
N GLU A 108 6.70 -0.65 -24.70
CA GLU A 108 5.41 -0.57 -25.37
C GLU A 108 5.24 -1.69 -26.41
N ASN A 109 3.98 -2.09 -26.60
CA ASN A 109 3.56 -3.00 -27.65
C ASN A 109 3.31 -2.27 -28.97
N PHE A 110 2.72 -1.08 -28.90
CA PHE A 110 2.45 -0.24 -30.06
C PHE A 110 3.23 1.06 -29.95
N THR A 111 4.07 1.33 -30.94
CA THR A 111 4.58 2.68 -31.18
C THR A 111 3.68 3.36 -32.20
N VAL A 112 3.13 4.52 -31.87
CA VAL A 112 2.10 5.20 -32.67
C VAL A 112 2.49 6.64 -32.96
N GLU A 113 1.93 7.21 -34.03
CA GLU A 113 1.98 8.63 -34.32
C GLU A 113 0.58 9.23 -34.23
N GLY A 114 0.45 10.48 -33.76
CA GLY A 114 -0.82 11.23 -33.73
C GLY A 114 -1.72 10.96 -32.53
N LEU A 115 -1.29 10.15 -31.56
CA LEU A 115 -2.04 9.86 -30.32
C LEU A 115 -1.36 10.45 -29.08
N ALA A 116 -1.24 11.77 -29.01
CA ALA A 116 -0.61 12.43 -27.88
C ALA A 116 -1.40 12.20 -26.55
N ASP A 117 -0.68 12.03 -25.43
CA ASP A 117 -1.28 11.85 -24.09
C ASP A 117 -2.26 12.97 -23.68
N THR A 118 -2.11 14.17 -24.27
CA THR A 118 -3.02 15.31 -24.04
C THR A 118 -4.33 15.21 -24.80
N ASN A 119 -4.39 14.40 -25.85
CA ASN A 119 -5.54 14.33 -26.75
C ASN A 119 -6.33 13.02 -26.62
N VAL A 120 -5.65 11.93 -26.26
CA VAL A 120 -6.28 10.62 -26.02
C VAL A 120 -6.97 10.63 -24.67
N CYS A 121 -8.28 10.31 -24.63
CA CYS A 121 -9.08 10.28 -23.40
C CYS A 121 -9.35 8.85 -22.92
N ILE A 122 -9.46 8.68 -21.61
CA ILE A 122 -9.83 7.39 -21.04
C ILE A 122 -11.26 7.02 -21.46
N GLY A 123 -11.41 5.83 -22.03
CA GLY A 123 -12.66 5.34 -22.61
C GLY A 123 -12.80 5.58 -24.11
N ASP A 124 -11.86 6.29 -24.76
CA ASP A 124 -11.82 6.38 -26.21
C ASP A 124 -11.67 5.00 -26.83
N ARG A 125 -12.37 4.75 -27.95
CA ARG A 125 -12.32 3.50 -28.70
C ARG A 125 -11.72 3.69 -30.07
N TYR A 126 -10.70 2.89 -30.36
CA TYR A 126 -9.95 2.95 -31.62
C TYR A 126 -10.01 1.62 -32.35
N ARG A 127 -10.19 1.69 -33.69
CA ARG A 127 -9.98 0.58 -34.62
C ARG A 127 -8.55 0.66 -35.16
N ILE A 128 -7.81 -0.46 -35.06
CA ILE A 128 -6.49 -0.62 -35.65
C ILE A 128 -6.48 -1.98 -36.36
N GLY A 129 -6.23 -2.02 -37.67
CA GLY A 129 -6.43 -3.25 -38.44
C GLY A 129 -7.83 -3.80 -38.26
N SER A 130 -7.95 -5.08 -37.89
CA SER A 130 -9.24 -5.71 -37.58
C SER A 130 -9.63 -5.70 -36.11
N ALA A 131 -8.74 -5.24 -35.20
CA ALA A 131 -8.98 -5.22 -33.75
C ALA A 131 -9.63 -3.91 -33.26
N LEU A 132 -10.42 -4.01 -32.17
CA LEU A 132 -11.05 -2.88 -31.50
C LEU A 132 -10.49 -2.74 -30.08
N PHE A 133 -10.08 -1.53 -29.72
CA PHE A 133 -9.44 -1.19 -28.46
C PHE A 133 -10.19 -0.12 -27.71
N GLU A 134 -10.03 -0.09 -26.38
CA GLU A 134 -10.51 0.98 -25.51
C GLU A 134 -9.40 1.43 -24.56
N VAL A 135 -9.20 2.73 -24.43
CA VAL A 135 -8.21 3.35 -23.52
C VAL A 135 -8.65 3.17 -22.08
N THR A 136 -7.79 2.63 -21.23
CA THR A 136 -8.15 2.28 -19.85
C THR A 136 -7.44 3.08 -18.78
N GLN A 137 -6.16 3.37 -18.93
CA GLN A 137 -5.35 4.04 -17.94
C GLN A 137 -4.02 4.55 -18.48
N PRO A 138 -3.41 5.58 -17.86
CA PRO A 138 -2.01 5.90 -18.08
C PRO A 138 -1.10 4.77 -17.56
N ARG A 139 0.15 4.76 -18.02
CA ARG A 139 1.18 3.88 -17.45
C ARG A 139 1.43 4.19 -15.97
N VAL A 140 1.49 3.15 -15.15
CA VAL A 140 1.95 3.25 -13.77
C VAL A 140 3.49 3.29 -13.75
N THR A 141 4.07 4.21 -12.99
CA THR A 141 5.52 4.37 -12.88
C THR A 141 6.18 3.14 -12.24
N CYS A 142 7.29 2.67 -12.84
CA CYS A 142 7.98 1.47 -12.38
C CYS A 142 9.49 1.57 -12.64
N TYR A 143 10.30 1.14 -11.67
CA TYR A 143 11.76 1.12 -11.70
C TYR A 143 12.35 0.34 -12.90
N ARG A 144 11.61 -0.66 -13.41
CA ARG A 144 12.07 -1.45 -14.57
C ARG A 144 12.31 -0.59 -15.80
N LEU A 145 11.58 0.52 -15.94
CA LEU A 145 11.85 1.46 -17.00
C LEU A 145 13.20 2.14 -16.80
N GLY A 146 13.54 2.52 -15.56
CA GLY A 146 14.87 3.06 -15.25
C GLY A 146 15.99 2.10 -15.64
N ILE A 147 15.81 0.80 -15.35
CA ILE A 147 16.77 -0.24 -15.78
C ILE A 147 16.84 -0.34 -17.30
N ARG A 148 15.71 -0.35 -17.99
CA ARG A 148 15.64 -0.50 -19.46
C ARG A 148 16.25 0.69 -20.19
N MET A 149 16.09 1.88 -19.64
CA MET A 149 16.58 3.14 -20.20
C MET A 149 18.02 3.47 -19.80
N ASP A 150 18.57 2.74 -18.81
CA ASP A 150 19.80 3.13 -18.09
C ASP A 150 19.71 4.55 -17.53
N GLU A 151 18.51 4.90 -17.04
CA GLU A 151 18.17 6.19 -16.46
C GLU A 151 17.26 5.97 -15.24
N PRO A 152 17.82 5.90 -14.03
CA PRO A 152 17.06 5.60 -12.81
C PRO A 152 15.89 6.55 -12.56
N ASP A 153 15.99 7.81 -12.97
CA ASP A 153 14.96 8.83 -12.76
C ASP A 153 13.84 8.79 -13.81
N MET A 154 13.94 7.93 -14.84
CA MET A 154 12.94 7.85 -15.90
C MET A 154 11.49 7.67 -15.39
N PRO A 155 11.20 6.90 -14.32
CA PRO A 155 9.85 6.82 -13.76
C PRO A 155 9.31 8.18 -13.30
N ALA A 156 10.12 9.04 -12.70
CA ALA A 156 9.74 10.37 -12.28
C ALA A 156 9.65 11.35 -13.46
N LEU A 157 10.57 11.24 -14.41
CA LEU A 157 10.59 12.06 -15.63
C LEU A 157 9.31 11.90 -16.44
N LEU A 158 8.81 10.67 -16.65
CA LEU A 158 7.54 10.43 -17.37
C LEU A 158 6.38 11.22 -16.77
N VAL A 159 6.27 11.22 -15.43
CA VAL A 159 5.20 11.93 -14.72
C VAL A 159 5.41 13.44 -14.78
N ARG A 160 6.62 13.90 -14.47
CA ARG A 160 6.98 15.34 -14.45
C ARG A 160 6.75 16.01 -15.79
N HIS A 161 7.05 15.30 -16.89
CA HIS A 161 6.89 15.82 -18.25
C HIS A 161 5.56 15.44 -18.91
N GLY A 162 4.69 14.72 -18.19
CA GLY A 162 3.36 14.36 -18.64
C GLY A 162 3.31 13.46 -19.89
N ARG A 163 4.30 12.55 -20.01
CA ARG A 163 4.46 11.63 -21.16
C ARG A 163 4.47 10.17 -20.71
N PRO A 164 3.41 9.70 -20.00
CA PRO A 164 3.39 8.35 -19.47
C PRO A 164 3.14 7.28 -20.53
N GLY A 165 2.46 7.59 -21.66
CA GLY A 165 1.81 6.61 -22.50
C GLY A 165 0.60 5.99 -21.82
N PHE A 166 -0.11 5.08 -22.50
CA PHE A 166 -1.37 4.54 -21.99
C PHE A 166 -1.57 3.07 -22.35
N TYR A 167 -2.54 2.45 -21.71
CA TYR A 167 -2.94 1.08 -21.98
C TYR A 167 -4.26 1.01 -22.72
N PHE A 168 -4.33 0.07 -23.66
CA PHE A 168 -5.55 -0.43 -24.23
C PHE A 168 -6.00 -1.73 -23.54
N ARG A 169 -7.30 -1.90 -23.39
CA ARG A 169 -7.94 -3.22 -23.35
C ARG A 169 -8.47 -3.58 -24.71
N VAL A 170 -8.54 -4.88 -25.00
CA VAL A 170 -9.03 -5.40 -26.27
C VAL A 170 -10.53 -5.67 -26.14
N ILE A 171 -11.33 -5.01 -26.96
CA ILE A 171 -12.78 -5.18 -27.04
C ILE A 171 -13.12 -6.28 -28.06
N GLU A 172 -12.48 -6.20 -29.25
CA GLU A 172 -12.58 -7.21 -30.29
C GLU A 172 -11.17 -7.65 -30.68
N GLU A 173 -10.93 -8.96 -30.62
CA GLU A 173 -9.65 -9.52 -31.07
C GLU A 173 -9.51 -9.39 -32.59
N GLY A 174 -8.29 -9.13 -33.06
CA GLY A 174 -8.05 -8.94 -34.48
C GLY A 174 -6.56 -8.97 -34.81
N ASP A 175 -6.23 -8.76 -36.08
CA ASP A 175 -4.86 -8.67 -36.55
C ASP A 175 -4.50 -7.22 -36.78
N VAL A 176 -3.26 -6.86 -36.41
CA VAL A 176 -2.69 -5.52 -36.57
C VAL A 176 -1.31 -5.63 -37.20
N GLU A 177 -0.92 -4.62 -37.99
CA GLU A 177 0.39 -4.56 -38.61
C GLU A 177 0.94 -3.12 -38.62
N ALA A 178 2.25 -2.97 -38.59
CA ALA A 178 2.89 -1.66 -38.79
C ALA A 178 2.44 -1.03 -40.11
N GLY A 179 1.99 0.23 -40.04
CA GLY A 179 1.39 0.96 -41.17
C GLY A 179 -0.13 1.08 -41.09
N ASP A 180 -0.80 0.31 -40.20
CA ASP A 180 -2.25 0.40 -40.02
C ASP A 180 -2.68 1.81 -39.57
N GLU A 181 -3.76 2.30 -40.19
CA GLU A 181 -4.44 3.51 -39.73
C GLU A 181 -5.14 3.28 -38.38
N ILE A 182 -5.10 4.30 -37.53
CA ILE A 182 -5.78 4.29 -36.22
C ILE A 182 -6.99 5.20 -36.31
N THR A 183 -8.18 4.62 -36.30
CA THR A 183 -9.45 5.33 -36.41
C THR A 183 -10.16 5.43 -35.08
N LEU A 184 -10.49 6.65 -34.61
CA LEU A 184 -11.35 6.88 -33.45
C LEU A 184 -12.80 6.54 -33.82
N LEU A 185 -13.40 5.56 -33.12
CA LEU A 185 -14.79 5.14 -33.34
C LEU A 185 -15.75 5.74 -32.31
N ALA A 186 -15.27 5.98 -31.09
CA ALA A 186 -16.09 6.56 -30.01
C ALA A 186 -15.19 7.28 -29.02
N SER A 187 -15.62 8.46 -28.58
CA SER A 187 -14.94 9.21 -27.53
C SER A 187 -15.37 8.73 -26.15
N GLY A 188 -14.46 8.79 -25.18
CA GLY A 188 -14.72 8.46 -23.78
C GLY A 188 -15.75 9.42 -23.15
N PRO A 189 -16.54 8.94 -22.15
CA PRO A 189 -17.74 9.67 -21.68
C PRO A 189 -17.42 10.99 -20.97
N GLU A 190 -16.27 11.10 -20.32
CA GLU A 190 -15.90 12.27 -19.51
C GLU A 190 -14.85 13.16 -20.18
N SER A 191 -14.33 12.79 -21.34
CA SER A 191 -13.30 13.54 -22.08
C SER A 191 -12.10 13.96 -21.21
N MET A 192 -11.65 13.06 -20.32
CA MET A 192 -10.44 13.26 -19.50
C MET A 192 -9.25 12.57 -20.18
N SER A 193 -8.25 13.38 -20.53
CA SER A 193 -7.07 12.88 -21.23
C SER A 193 -6.18 11.99 -20.35
N VAL A 194 -5.36 11.18 -21.00
CA VAL A 194 -4.31 10.39 -20.34
C VAL A 194 -3.41 11.29 -19.47
N PHE A 195 -3.02 12.45 -20.04
CA PHE A 195 -2.24 13.46 -19.31
C PHE A 195 -2.97 13.95 -18.04
N GLU A 196 -4.26 14.36 -18.17
CA GLU A 196 -5.05 14.84 -17.03
C GLU A 196 -5.21 13.78 -15.94
N ILE A 197 -5.53 12.55 -16.30
CA ILE A 197 -5.68 11.42 -15.37
C ILE A 197 -4.35 11.11 -14.67
N ASN A 198 -3.22 11.12 -15.39
CA ASN A 198 -1.91 10.92 -14.82
C ASN A 198 -1.53 12.04 -13.84
N ALA A 199 -1.71 13.30 -14.25
CA ALA A 199 -1.45 14.46 -13.39
C ALA A 199 -2.34 14.47 -12.13
N LEU A 200 -3.63 14.14 -12.27
CA LEU A 200 -4.58 14.10 -11.16
C LEU A 200 -4.17 13.08 -10.07
N LEU A 201 -3.42 12.03 -10.42
CA LEU A 201 -2.97 11.03 -9.46
C LEU A 201 -1.64 11.40 -8.80
N TYR A 202 -0.69 11.94 -9.56
CA TYR A 202 0.71 12.06 -9.15
C TYR A 202 1.17 13.48 -8.85
N LEU A 203 0.41 14.49 -9.26
CA LEU A 203 0.80 15.89 -9.12
C LEU A 203 -0.25 16.67 -8.35
N PRO A 204 0.10 17.33 -7.24
CA PRO A 204 -0.81 18.24 -6.55
C PRO A 204 -1.07 19.52 -7.40
N PRO A 205 -2.26 20.17 -7.23
CA PRO A 205 -3.36 19.76 -6.37
C PRO A 205 -4.21 18.65 -7.01
N HIS A 206 -5.03 17.99 -6.17
CA HIS A 206 -5.99 16.96 -6.61
C HIS A 206 -7.43 17.54 -6.52
N PRO A 207 -7.91 18.34 -7.48
CA PRO A 207 -9.21 19.03 -7.39
C PRO A 207 -10.37 18.04 -7.26
N ARG A 208 -11.27 18.31 -6.31
CA ARG A 208 -12.38 17.42 -5.97
C ARG A 208 -13.28 17.12 -7.17
N ASP A 209 -13.66 18.15 -7.92
CA ASP A 209 -14.51 18.03 -9.12
C ASP A 209 -13.86 17.12 -10.18
N ARG A 210 -12.54 17.20 -10.33
CA ARG A 210 -11.78 16.34 -11.24
C ARG A 210 -11.73 14.89 -10.76
N LEU A 211 -11.56 14.65 -9.45
CA LEU A 211 -11.61 13.31 -8.86
C LEU A 211 -13.00 12.68 -9.04
N GLU A 212 -14.07 13.44 -8.76
CA GLU A 212 -15.45 12.97 -8.95
C GLU A 212 -15.74 12.67 -10.43
N ARG A 213 -15.21 13.46 -11.35
CA ARG A 213 -15.31 13.25 -12.79
C ARG A 213 -14.59 11.98 -13.23
N ALA A 214 -13.35 11.77 -12.79
CA ALA A 214 -12.58 10.58 -13.11
C ALA A 214 -13.25 9.28 -12.61
N LEU A 215 -13.90 9.33 -11.44
CA LEU A 215 -14.62 8.18 -10.87
C LEU A 215 -15.87 7.77 -11.67
N ARG A 216 -16.39 8.64 -12.55
CA ARG A 216 -17.51 8.31 -13.46
C ARG A 216 -17.09 7.59 -14.73
N ILE A 217 -15.78 7.43 -14.99
CA ILE A 217 -15.25 6.78 -16.21
C ILE A 217 -15.29 5.24 -16.03
N PRO A 218 -16.18 4.49 -16.72
CA PRO A 218 -16.29 3.04 -16.54
C PRO A 218 -15.06 2.27 -17.04
N ALA A 219 -14.36 2.82 -18.03
CA ALA A 219 -13.17 2.22 -18.62
C ALA A 219 -11.94 2.27 -17.70
N LEU A 220 -11.93 3.19 -16.72
CA LEU A 220 -10.80 3.37 -15.82
C LEU A 220 -10.59 2.14 -14.95
N SER A 221 -9.35 1.67 -14.86
CA SER A 221 -9.03 0.44 -14.11
C SER A 221 -9.34 0.54 -12.62
N ARG A 222 -9.63 -0.62 -12.00
CA ARG A 222 -9.99 -0.71 -10.57
C ARG A 222 -8.92 -0.13 -9.63
N GLY A 223 -7.63 -0.22 -9.99
CA GLY A 223 -6.53 0.35 -9.21
C GLY A 223 -6.60 1.87 -9.17
N TRP A 224 -6.76 2.49 -10.33
CA TRP A 224 -6.91 3.94 -10.47
C TRP A 224 -8.18 4.46 -9.80
N ASN A 225 -9.32 3.79 -9.99
CA ASN A 225 -10.57 4.12 -9.30
C ASN A 225 -10.40 4.13 -7.77
N ARG A 226 -9.75 3.10 -7.19
CA ARG A 226 -9.48 3.05 -5.75
C ARG A 226 -8.59 4.19 -5.28
N SER A 227 -7.58 4.57 -6.06
CA SER A 227 -6.70 5.69 -5.76
C SER A 227 -7.46 7.02 -5.71
N PHE A 228 -8.29 7.29 -6.71
CA PHE A 228 -9.10 8.52 -6.75
C PHE A 228 -10.18 8.56 -5.67
N ALA A 229 -10.83 7.44 -5.38
CA ALA A 229 -11.80 7.35 -4.28
C ALA A 229 -11.13 7.64 -2.93
N ALA A 230 -9.91 7.16 -2.72
CA ALA A 230 -9.15 7.43 -1.50
C ALA A 230 -8.75 8.90 -1.39
N LEU A 231 -8.26 9.53 -2.46
CA LEU A 231 -7.97 10.97 -2.50
C LEU A 231 -9.22 11.82 -2.18
N LEU A 232 -10.37 11.44 -2.75
CA LEU A 232 -11.63 12.13 -2.50
C LEU A 232 -12.08 12.00 -1.03
N GLU A 233 -11.97 10.79 -0.45
CA GLU A 233 -12.32 10.57 0.96
C GLU A 233 -11.39 11.32 1.91
N GLN A 234 -10.12 11.45 1.58
CA GLN A 234 -9.17 12.28 2.33
C GLN A 234 -9.62 13.74 2.42
N GLN A 235 -10.06 14.31 1.30
CA GLN A 235 -10.56 15.68 1.26
C GLN A 235 -11.85 15.87 2.08
N ARG A 236 -12.72 14.85 2.14
CA ARG A 236 -13.96 14.91 2.95
C ARG A 236 -13.69 14.91 4.45
N THR A 237 -12.66 14.19 4.89
CA THR A 237 -12.38 13.98 6.32
C THR A 237 -11.37 14.96 6.89
N SER A 238 -10.84 15.91 6.09
CA SER A 238 -9.71 16.81 6.44
C SER A 238 -8.49 16.06 7.00
N LYS A 239 -8.40 14.76 6.75
CA LYS A 239 -7.26 13.94 7.13
C LYS A 239 -6.27 13.97 5.98
N ILE A 240 -5.13 14.61 6.19
CA ILE A 240 -4.03 14.55 5.25
C ILE A 240 -3.54 13.10 5.24
N ALA A 241 -3.91 12.37 4.21
CA ALA A 241 -3.34 11.09 3.93
C ALA A 241 -2.71 11.20 2.54
N ALA A 242 -1.43 11.07 2.46
CA ALA A 242 -0.72 10.95 1.21
C ALA A 242 -0.78 9.50 0.74
N GLY A 243 -0.60 9.29 -0.54
CA GLY A 243 -0.37 7.99 -1.11
C GLY A 243 -1.44 7.47 -2.04
N ASN A 244 -0.99 6.56 -2.83
CA ASN A 244 -1.72 5.90 -3.88
C ASN A 244 -2.45 4.68 -3.30
N ALA A 245 -3.58 4.88 -2.63
CA ALA A 245 -4.30 3.81 -1.90
C ALA A 245 -4.70 2.62 -2.80
N GLY A 246 -4.83 2.82 -4.11
CA GLY A 246 -5.03 1.74 -5.09
C GLY A 246 -3.75 0.95 -5.40
N LEU A 247 -2.59 1.51 -5.10
CA LEU A 247 -1.26 0.95 -5.36
C LEU A 247 -0.42 0.80 -4.08
N GLY A 248 -0.80 1.45 -2.98
CA GLY A 248 -0.11 1.45 -1.71
C GLY A 248 -0.99 1.10 -0.50
N PRO A 249 -0.44 1.00 0.70
CA PRO A 249 -1.21 0.84 1.92
C PRO A 249 -2.08 2.06 2.20
N ALA A 250 -3.21 1.85 2.87
CA ALA A 250 -4.03 2.97 3.37
C ALA A 250 -3.19 3.88 4.27
N ALA A 251 -3.28 5.18 4.07
CA ALA A 251 -2.57 6.14 4.89
C ALA A 251 -3.09 6.12 6.32
N SER A 252 -2.17 6.22 7.27
CA SER A 252 -2.51 6.41 8.69
C SER A 252 -2.81 7.89 8.95
N PRO A 253 -3.71 8.21 9.89
CA PRO A 253 -3.89 9.59 10.31
C PRO A 253 -2.57 10.18 10.85
N PRO A 254 -2.36 11.51 10.76
CA PRO A 254 -1.15 12.13 11.27
C PRO A 254 -0.98 11.82 12.76
N PRO A 255 0.26 11.59 13.23
CA PRO A 255 0.50 11.25 14.63
C PRO A 255 0.16 12.42 15.55
N ALA A 256 -0.41 12.14 16.72
CA ALA A 256 -0.79 13.14 17.71
C ALA A 256 0.42 13.91 18.29
N TRP A 257 1.61 13.33 18.21
CA TRP A 257 2.90 14.00 18.52
C TRP A 257 4.02 13.36 17.70
N ARG A 258 5.13 14.09 17.52
CA ARG A 258 6.34 13.59 16.88
C ARG A 258 7.29 13.00 17.91
N GLY A 259 8.02 11.93 17.54
CA GLY A 259 9.00 11.29 18.41
C GLY A 259 8.38 10.48 19.54
N PHE A 260 9.11 10.40 20.63
CA PHE A 260 8.74 9.64 21.82
C PHE A 260 8.41 10.56 22.99
N ARG A 261 7.47 10.09 23.85
CA ARG A 261 7.12 10.73 25.12
C ARG A 261 7.32 9.72 26.26
N PRO A 262 7.73 10.17 27.46
CA PRO A 262 7.93 9.29 28.60
C PRO A 262 6.60 8.85 29.22
N PHE A 263 6.43 7.53 29.39
CA PHE A 263 5.29 6.91 30.03
C PHE A 263 5.76 6.00 31.17
N ARG A 264 5.12 6.06 32.33
CA ARG A 264 5.37 5.18 33.47
C ARG A 264 4.51 3.92 33.33
N VAL A 265 5.11 2.78 33.62
CA VAL A 265 4.39 1.53 33.85
C VAL A 265 3.66 1.64 35.21
N SER A 266 2.38 1.98 35.20
CA SER A 266 1.60 2.11 36.43
C SER A 266 1.09 0.78 36.95
N ARG A 267 0.87 -0.21 36.08
CA ARG A 267 0.47 -1.57 36.45
C ARG A 267 1.05 -2.59 35.48
N LYS A 268 1.29 -3.81 36.01
CA LYS A 268 1.67 -4.99 35.23
C LYS A 268 0.70 -6.12 35.58
N ILE A 269 -0.03 -6.64 34.60
CA ILE A 269 -1.15 -7.57 34.80
C ILE A 269 -0.89 -8.86 34.01
N ALA A 270 -0.94 -10.02 34.67
CA ALA A 270 -0.92 -11.31 33.98
C ALA A 270 -2.31 -11.59 33.39
N GLU A 271 -2.43 -11.64 32.09
CA GLU A 271 -3.70 -11.92 31.39
C GLU A 271 -3.86 -13.42 31.08
N SER A 272 -2.76 -14.12 30.94
CA SER A 272 -2.70 -15.58 30.76
C SER A 272 -1.34 -16.12 31.20
N GLY A 273 -1.10 -17.41 31.02
CA GLY A 273 0.22 -18.03 31.33
C GLY A 273 1.37 -17.46 30.50
N THR A 274 1.06 -16.82 29.35
CA THR A 274 2.07 -16.31 28.42
C THR A 274 1.90 -14.83 28.08
N VAL A 275 0.80 -14.18 28.48
CA VAL A 275 0.51 -12.78 28.12
C VAL A 275 0.51 -11.88 29.35
N THR A 276 1.25 -10.78 29.26
CA THR A 276 1.33 -9.73 30.26
C THR A 276 0.90 -8.40 29.69
N SER A 277 -0.01 -7.70 30.35
CA SER A 277 -0.41 -6.32 30.04
C SER A 277 0.40 -5.31 30.85
N LEU A 278 0.78 -4.21 30.21
CA LEU A 278 1.33 -3.01 30.83
C LEU A 278 0.32 -1.87 30.70
N ILE A 279 0.04 -1.21 31.83
CA ILE A 279 -0.73 0.03 31.86
C ILE A 279 0.26 1.18 31.87
N LEU A 280 0.15 2.07 30.86
CA LEU A 280 1.11 3.14 30.58
C LEU A 280 0.45 4.50 30.79
N GLU A 281 1.05 5.33 31.65
CA GLU A 281 0.59 6.68 31.96
C GLU A 281 1.68 7.69 31.62
N PRO A 282 1.36 8.80 30.89
CA PRO A 282 2.35 9.81 30.56
C PRO A 282 2.89 10.49 31.82
N THR A 283 4.19 10.86 31.81
CA THR A 283 4.85 11.50 32.95
C THR A 283 5.28 12.94 32.67
N ASP A 284 5.04 13.44 31.48
CA ASP A 284 5.42 14.79 31.02
C ASP A 284 4.35 15.87 31.31
N GLY A 285 3.33 15.56 32.10
CA GLY A 285 2.25 16.47 32.43
C GLY A 285 1.14 16.61 31.38
N HIS A 286 1.30 16.01 30.20
CA HIS A 286 0.30 16.04 29.14
C HIS A 286 -0.53 14.76 29.14
N ARG A 287 -1.81 14.87 28.85
CA ARG A 287 -2.67 13.68 28.66
C ARG A 287 -2.19 12.84 27.48
N ALA A 288 -2.37 11.52 27.56
CA ALA A 288 -2.26 10.66 26.39
C ALA A 288 -3.34 11.01 25.38
N ALA A 289 -3.00 11.05 24.10
CA ALA A 289 -3.98 11.32 23.05
C ALA A 289 -4.94 10.16 22.89
N PRO A 290 -6.22 10.41 22.54
CA PRO A 290 -7.11 9.35 22.09
C PRO A 290 -6.50 8.59 20.90
N ALA A 291 -6.71 7.28 20.87
CA ALA A 291 -6.35 6.43 19.74
C ALA A 291 -7.62 5.98 19.00
N LEU A 292 -7.48 5.57 17.76
CA LEU A 292 -8.56 4.86 17.07
C LEU A 292 -8.52 3.37 17.47
N PRO A 293 -9.68 2.71 17.64
CA PRO A 293 -9.75 1.29 17.98
C PRO A 293 -9.01 0.43 16.96
N GLY A 294 -8.01 -0.33 17.41
CA GLY A 294 -7.14 -1.15 16.56
C GLY A 294 -5.76 -0.54 16.27
N GLN A 295 -5.51 0.73 16.63
CA GLN A 295 -4.18 1.33 16.50
C GLN A 295 -3.15 0.71 17.47
N PHE A 296 -1.88 0.91 17.14
CA PHE A 296 -0.73 0.50 17.94
C PHE A 296 0.14 1.70 18.34
N VAL A 297 1.01 1.49 19.29
CA VAL A 297 2.08 2.42 19.68
C VAL A 297 3.44 1.76 19.48
N VAL A 298 4.45 2.57 19.18
CA VAL A 298 5.84 2.13 19.17
C VAL A 298 6.45 2.42 20.53
N VAL A 299 7.04 1.42 21.17
CA VAL A 299 7.64 1.53 22.50
C VAL A 299 9.13 1.28 22.39
N ARG A 300 9.92 2.18 22.98
CA ARG A 300 11.35 2.02 23.16
C ARG A 300 11.61 1.51 24.57
N LEU A 301 12.29 0.36 24.66
CA LEU A 301 12.53 -0.43 25.86
C LEU A 301 14.02 -0.66 26.01
N GLY A 302 14.52 -0.69 27.23
CA GLY A 302 15.92 -1.06 27.50
C GLY A 302 16.51 -0.29 28.67
N PRO A 303 17.60 -0.81 29.26
CA PRO A 303 18.24 -0.18 30.42
C PRO A 303 19.03 1.10 30.08
N SER A 304 19.31 1.33 28.80
CA SER A 304 20.03 2.53 28.29
C SER A 304 19.71 2.75 26.81
N GLU A 305 19.97 3.96 26.28
CA GLU A 305 19.83 4.26 24.84
C GLU A 305 20.64 3.31 23.95
N ALA A 306 21.85 2.95 24.39
CA ALA A 306 22.73 2.05 23.61
C ALA A 306 22.19 0.61 23.53
N GLN A 307 21.31 0.21 24.42
CA GLN A 307 20.67 -1.11 24.48
C GLN A 307 19.16 -1.04 24.25
N ALA A 308 18.69 0.09 23.71
CA ALA A 308 17.27 0.30 23.48
C ALA A 308 16.75 -0.63 22.36
N MET A 309 15.61 -1.25 22.63
CA MET A 309 14.85 -2.07 21.72
C MET A 309 13.56 -1.35 21.34
N THR A 310 13.29 -1.17 20.08
CA THR A 310 12.06 -0.54 19.61
C THR A 310 11.09 -1.59 19.09
N ARG A 311 9.84 -1.58 19.57
CA ARG A 311 8.79 -2.54 19.17
C ARG A 311 7.42 -1.88 19.09
N SER A 312 6.60 -2.39 18.18
CA SER A 312 5.22 -1.97 17.99
C SER A 312 4.28 -2.89 18.77
N TYR A 313 3.34 -2.31 19.53
CA TYR A 313 2.33 -3.06 20.29
C TYR A 313 0.94 -2.43 20.08
N SER A 314 -0.04 -3.26 19.70
CA SER A 314 -1.42 -2.81 19.59
C SER A 314 -1.96 -2.39 20.94
N LEU A 315 -2.76 -1.32 20.95
CA LEU A 315 -3.53 -0.94 22.12
C LEU A 315 -4.65 -1.96 22.31
N SER A 316 -4.84 -2.43 23.55
CA SER A 316 -5.78 -3.49 23.92
C SER A 316 -6.87 -3.04 24.90
N SER A 317 -6.97 -1.72 25.18
CA SER A 317 -7.99 -1.11 26.03
C SER A 317 -8.88 -0.17 25.24
N ARG A 318 -9.81 0.47 25.92
CA ARG A 318 -10.54 1.62 25.37
C ARG A 318 -9.56 2.62 24.77
N SER A 319 -9.81 3.01 23.55
CA SER A 319 -8.92 3.88 22.79
C SER A 319 -9.24 5.36 22.93
N ASP A 320 -10.42 5.70 23.42
CA ASP A 320 -10.91 7.07 23.62
C ASP A 320 -10.42 7.74 24.92
N ALA A 321 -9.81 6.96 25.84
CA ALA A 321 -9.35 7.46 27.12
C ALA A 321 -8.04 6.80 27.58
N PRO A 322 -7.08 7.59 28.13
CA PRO A 322 -5.94 7.06 28.86
C PRO A 322 -6.38 6.37 30.18
N PRO A 323 -5.59 5.45 30.74
CA PRO A 323 -4.24 5.07 30.31
C PRO A 323 -4.21 4.12 29.11
N TYR A 324 -3.06 4.05 28.40
CA TYR A 324 -2.85 3.04 27.38
C TYR A 324 -2.60 1.67 28.01
N ARG A 325 -3.16 0.63 27.40
CA ARG A 325 -2.81 -0.76 27.70
C ARG A 325 -2.19 -1.40 26.46
N ILE A 326 -0.98 -1.90 26.61
CA ILE A 326 -0.34 -2.80 25.66
C ILE A 326 -0.20 -4.17 26.29
N SER A 327 -0.33 -5.23 25.47
CA SER A 327 -0.32 -6.60 25.97
C SER A 327 0.66 -7.43 25.14
N ILE A 328 1.57 -8.09 25.82
CA ILE A 328 2.75 -8.69 25.25
C ILE A 328 2.77 -10.19 25.53
N LYS A 329 2.84 -11.01 24.48
CA LYS A 329 3.09 -12.44 24.61
C LYS A 329 4.58 -12.68 24.83
N ARG A 330 4.91 -13.48 25.85
CA ARG A 330 6.28 -13.92 26.10
C ARG A 330 6.71 -14.94 25.05
N GLU A 331 7.66 -14.56 24.22
CA GLU A 331 8.26 -15.42 23.20
C GLU A 331 9.61 -15.97 23.70
N ALA A 332 9.87 -17.26 23.48
CA ALA A 332 11.06 -17.94 23.99
C ALA A 332 12.40 -17.28 23.60
N HIS A 333 12.43 -16.63 22.43
CA HIS A 333 13.62 -15.96 21.91
C HIS A 333 13.40 -14.46 21.67
N GLY A 334 12.32 -13.89 22.20
CA GLY A 334 11.95 -12.49 21.99
C GLY A 334 12.63 -11.57 22.99
N ALA A 335 13.73 -10.93 22.64
CA ALA A 335 14.50 -10.07 23.56
C ALA A 335 13.63 -9.03 24.29
N ALA A 336 12.73 -8.32 23.60
CA ALA A 336 11.86 -7.33 24.20
C ALA A 336 10.81 -7.97 25.14
N SER A 337 10.20 -9.10 24.73
CA SER A 337 9.19 -9.78 25.55
C SER A 337 9.81 -10.39 26.83
N LEU A 338 11.04 -10.90 26.75
CA LEU A 338 11.79 -11.37 27.91
C LEU A 338 12.18 -10.19 28.83
N TYR A 339 12.67 -9.08 28.27
CA TYR A 339 12.97 -7.88 29.07
C TYR A 339 11.73 -7.37 29.82
N ILE A 340 10.57 -7.30 29.16
CA ILE A 340 9.30 -6.91 29.76
C ILE A 340 8.90 -7.89 30.87
N ALA A 341 9.04 -9.20 30.63
CA ALA A 341 8.67 -10.21 31.59
C ALA A 341 9.56 -10.18 32.85
N ASP A 342 10.88 -10.14 32.62
CA ASP A 342 11.85 -10.47 33.67
C ASP A 342 12.52 -9.23 34.31
N SER A 343 12.59 -8.11 33.62
CA SER A 343 13.35 -6.90 34.03
C SER A 343 12.47 -5.69 34.33
N LEU A 344 11.49 -5.40 33.46
CA LEU A 344 10.66 -4.19 33.56
C LEU A 344 9.72 -4.28 34.81
N ARG A 345 9.70 -3.23 35.61
CA ARG A 345 8.92 -3.15 36.89
C ARG A 345 7.87 -2.06 36.80
N VAL A 346 6.87 -2.17 37.68
CA VAL A 346 5.94 -1.07 37.98
C VAL A 346 6.73 0.10 38.55
N GLY A 347 6.49 1.29 37.98
CA GLY A 347 7.23 2.52 38.31
C GLY A 347 8.27 2.90 37.25
N ASP A 348 8.77 1.93 36.46
CA ASP A 348 9.72 2.22 35.37
C ASP A 348 9.10 3.09 34.29
N VAL A 349 9.95 3.89 33.63
CA VAL A 349 9.56 4.76 32.53
C VAL A 349 10.03 4.16 31.21
N VAL A 350 9.12 4.13 30.25
CA VAL A 350 9.38 3.72 28.86
C VAL A 350 9.03 4.86 27.91
N GLU A 351 9.64 4.89 26.78
CA GLU A 351 9.36 5.90 25.74
C GLU A 351 8.34 5.37 24.74
N VAL A 352 7.27 6.15 24.52
CA VAL A 352 6.12 5.75 23.70
C VAL A 352 5.92 6.75 22.57
N GLY A 353 5.90 6.25 21.31
CA GLY A 353 5.49 7.02 20.14
C GLY A 353 3.97 7.19 20.08
N ALA A 354 3.50 8.18 19.31
CA ALA A 354 2.08 8.43 19.13
C ALA A 354 1.34 7.21 18.57
N PRO A 355 0.04 7.01 18.89
CA PRO A 355 -0.79 5.98 18.27
C PRO A 355 -0.78 6.08 16.75
N ARG A 356 -0.64 4.95 16.06
CA ARG A 356 -0.50 4.82 14.61
C ARG A 356 -1.24 3.59 14.10
N GLY A 357 -1.37 3.49 12.79
CA GLY A 357 -1.94 2.33 12.10
C GLY A 357 -3.26 2.63 11.42
N SER A 358 -3.51 1.90 10.35
CA SER A 358 -4.72 2.00 9.53
C SER A 358 -5.71 0.84 9.76
N PHE A 359 -5.36 -0.12 10.60
CA PHE A 359 -6.24 -1.22 11.01
C PHE A 359 -7.19 -0.72 12.10
N THR A 360 -8.22 0.02 11.71
CA THR A 360 -9.14 0.69 12.63
C THR A 360 -10.58 0.34 12.33
N LEU A 361 -11.41 0.30 13.39
CA LEU A 361 -12.85 0.06 13.28
C LEU A 361 -13.51 1.12 12.41
N ARG A 362 -14.25 0.70 11.38
CA ARG A 362 -15.02 1.58 10.51
C ARG A 362 -16.29 2.08 11.21
N GLN A 363 -16.58 3.35 10.97
CA GLN A 363 -17.78 4.03 11.47
C GLN A 363 -18.92 3.88 10.46
N ASP A 364 -19.58 2.70 10.43
CA ASP A 364 -20.76 2.44 9.63
C ASP A 364 -21.75 1.53 10.39
N ALA A 365 -22.88 1.19 9.79
CA ALA A 365 -23.95 0.42 10.43
C ALA A 365 -23.89 -1.09 10.13
N ARG A 366 -22.85 -1.58 9.42
CA ARG A 366 -22.75 -2.97 8.99
C ARG A 366 -22.38 -3.92 10.11
N PRO A 367 -22.68 -5.22 9.97
CA PRO A 367 -22.16 -6.23 10.87
C PRO A 367 -20.63 -6.17 11.02
N VAL A 368 -20.12 -6.44 12.20
CA VAL A 368 -18.68 -6.46 12.52
C VAL A 368 -18.27 -7.88 12.87
N VAL A 369 -17.28 -8.40 12.17
CA VAL A 369 -16.72 -9.72 12.44
C VAL A 369 -15.28 -9.58 12.91
N LEU A 370 -15.04 -9.86 14.19
CA LEU A 370 -13.75 -9.76 14.86
C LEU A 370 -13.13 -11.16 14.97
N LEU A 371 -12.09 -11.43 14.16
CA LEU A 371 -11.41 -12.72 14.08
C LEU A 371 -9.99 -12.61 14.59
N SER A 372 -9.62 -13.43 15.57
CA SER A 372 -8.29 -13.38 16.17
C SER A 372 -7.76 -14.75 16.57
N ALA A 373 -6.42 -14.84 16.66
CA ALA A 373 -5.76 -16.00 17.26
C ALA A 373 -4.58 -15.56 18.13
N GLY A 374 -4.48 -16.15 19.33
CA GLY A 374 -3.45 -15.86 20.31
C GLY A 374 -3.39 -14.36 20.65
N ILE A 375 -2.18 -13.76 20.59
CA ILE A 375 -1.99 -12.34 20.93
C ILE A 375 -2.58 -11.38 19.86
N GLY A 376 -3.01 -11.86 18.70
CA GLY A 376 -3.80 -11.10 17.73
C GLY A 376 -5.14 -10.59 18.25
N VAL A 377 -5.54 -11.03 19.44
CA VAL A 377 -6.71 -10.53 20.16
C VAL A 377 -6.63 -9.04 20.48
N THR A 378 -5.44 -8.47 20.66
CA THR A 378 -5.24 -7.11 21.19
C THR A 378 -5.92 -5.99 20.39
N PRO A 379 -5.75 -5.85 19.06
CA PRO A 379 -6.41 -4.78 18.32
C PRO A 379 -7.92 -4.99 18.18
N VAL A 380 -8.39 -6.23 18.05
CA VAL A 380 -9.83 -6.51 17.95
C VAL A 380 -10.54 -6.37 19.31
N LEU A 381 -9.82 -6.57 20.41
CA LEU A 381 -10.32 -6.27 21.76
C LEU A 381 -10.56 -4.77 21.96
N ALA A 382 -9.64 -3.92 21.47
CA ALA A 382 -9.85 -2.47 21.47
C ALA A 382 -11.07 -2.06 20.63
N MET A 383 -11.33 -2.74 19.50
CA MET A 383 -12.54 -2.54 18.71
C MET A 383 -13.80 -2.96 19.45
N LEU A 384 -13.76 -4.09 20.16
CA LEU A 384 -14.87 -4.55 20.99
C LEU A 384 -15.17 -3.56 22.12
N HIS A 385 -14.14 -3.02 22.80
CA HIS A 385 -14.30 -1.96 23.78
C HIS A 385 -15.02 -0.72 23.20
N ALA A 386 -14.66 -0.31 22.00
CA ALA A 386 -15.29 0.84 21.35
C ALA A 386 -16.76 0.57 21.03
N LEU A 387 -17.08 -0.59 20.46
CA LEU A 387 -18.47 -0.99 20.17
C LEU A 387 -19.36 -0.98 21.41
N VAL A 388 -18.85 -1.47 22.53
CA VAL A 388 -19.58 -1.44 23.82
C VAL A 388 -19.72 -0.01 24.34
N ALA A 389 -18.66 0.78 24.31
CA ALA A 389 -18.67 2.17 24.79
C ALA A 389 -19.62 3.07 23.99
N GLU A 390 -19.76 2.81 22.69
CA GLU A 390 -20.68 3.52 21.81
C GLU A 390 -22.13 3.03 21.93
N GLY A 391 -22.40 1.96 22.67
CA GLY A 391 -23.72 1.32 22.73
C GLY A 391 -24.15 0.78 21.36
N SER A 392 -23.23 0.17 20.64
CA SER A 392 -23.44 -0.26 19.25
C SER A 392 -24.63 -1.20 19.10
N THR A 393 -25.48 -0.93 18.13
CA THR A 393 -26.60 -1.79 17.70
C THR A 393 -26.24 -2.72 16.55
N ARG A 394 -24.99 -2.70 16.10
CA ARG A 394 -24.48 -3.57 15.03
C ARG A 394 -24.51 -5.02 15.48
N ASP A 395 -24.69 -5.94 14.55
CA ASP A 395 -24.48 -7.37 14.79
C ASP A 395 -22.96 -7.64 14.89
N VAL A 396 -22.49 -8.10 16.07
CA VAL A 396 -21.07 -8.27 16.38
C VAL A 396 -20.74 -9.76 16.50
N TRP A 397 -19.82 -10.22 15.70
CA TRP A 397 -19.29 -11.57 15.72
C TRP A 397 -17.89 -11.59 16.32
N TRP A 398 -17.71 -12.35 17.39
CA TRP A 398 -16.43 -12.53 18.06
C TRP A 398 -15.94 -13.95 17.88
N LEU A 399 -14.86 -14.15 17.13
CA LEU A 399 -14.25 -15.45 16.93
C LEU A 399 -12.80 -15.43 17.37
N HIS A 400 -12.45 -16.32 18.31
CA HIS A 400 -11.10 -16.36 18.88
C HIS A 400 -10.54 -17.77 18.92
N GLY A 401 -9.28 -17.94 18.46
CA GLY A 401 -8.51 -19.15 18.59
C GLY A 401 -7.42 -19.02 19.68
N ALA A 402 -7.42 -19.94 20.65
CA ALA A 402 -6.35 -20.09 21.62
C ALA A 402 -5.81 -21.52 21.61
N ARG A 403 -4.71 -21.77 22.28
CA ARG A 403 -4.20 -23.14 22.42
C ARG A 403 -5.02 -23.94 23.41
N ASN A 404 -5.29 -23.36 24.57
CA ASN A 404 -6.06 -23.91 25.69
C ASN A 404 -6.48 -22.77 26.61
N GLY A 405 -7.19 -23.09 27.71
CA GLY A 405 -7.66 -22.12 28.68
C GLY A 405 -6.56 -21.33 29.39
N ARG A 406 -5.39 -21.95 29.61
CA ARG A 406 -4.24 -21.25 30.24
C ARG A 406 -3.61 -20.20 29.37
N GLU A 407 -3.74 -20.35 28.04
CA GLU A 407 -3.23 -19.38 27.04
C GLU A 407 -4.32 -18.45 26.50
N HIS A 408 -5.58 -18.62 26.92
CA HIS A 408 -6.70 -17.77 26.50
C HIS A 408 -6.71 -16.46 27.32
N ALA A 409 -5.95 -15.47 26.83
CA ALA A 409 -5.93 -14.14 27.43
C ALA A 409 -7.27 -13.42 27.24
N PHE A 410 -7.65 -12.57 28.22
CA PHE A 410 -8.84 -11.72 28.21
C PHE A 410 -10.20 -12.45 28.16
N ALA A 411 -10.26 -13.75 28.46
CA ALA A 411 -11.49 -14.52 28.35
C ALA A 411 -12.65 -13.96 29.20
N ALA A 412 -12.38 -13.54 30.45
CA ALA A 412 -13.40 -12.95 31.31
C ALA A 412 -13.80 -11.53 30.87
N GLU A 413 -12.83 -10.71 30.47
CA GLU A 413 -13.06 -9.36 29.98
C GLU A 413 -13.92 -9.39 28.72
N THR A 414 -13.58 -10.23 27.73
CA THR A 414 -14.31 -10.38 26.48
C THR A 414 -15.77 -10.80 26.72
N ARG A 415 -16.00 -11.80 27.61
CA ARG A 415 -17.36 -12.23 27.97
C ARG A 415 -18.17 -11.08 28.58
N GLY A 416 -17.55 -10.31 29.49
CA GLY A 416 -18.20 -9.14 30.09
C GLY A 416 -18.55 -8.05 29.06
N LEU A 417 -17.66 -7.80 28.12
CA LEU A 417 -17.90 -6.82 27.04
C LEU A 417 -19.02 -7.27 26.10
N LEU A 418 -18.98 -8.52 25.65
CA LEU A 418 -20.02 -9.07 24.77
C LEU A 418 -21.40 -9.04 25.40
N ALA A 419 -21.51 -9.35 26.69
CA ALA A 419 -22.77 -9.24 27.42
C ALA A 419 -23.33 -7.82 27.49
N GLY A 420 -22.53 -6.79 27.23
CA GLY A 420 -22.95 -5.40 27.12
C GLY A 420 -23.49 -4.99 25.75
N LEU A 421 -23.44 -5.87 24.74
CA LEU A 421 -23.97 -5.63 23.39
C LEU A 421 -25.38 -6.19 23.23
N ALA A 422 -26.22 -5.50 22.45
CA ALA A 422 -27.59 -5.93 22.17
C ALA A 422 -27.62 -7.17 21.23
N HIS A 423 -26.71 -7.23 20.27
CA HIS A 423 -26.62 -8.30 19.27
C HIS A 423 -25.18 -8.76 19.15
N TYR A 424 -24.89 -9.98 19.58
CA TYR A 424 -23.58 -10.59 19.43
C TYR A 424 -23.64 -12.10 19.25
N HIS A 425 -22.62 -12.61 18.59
CA HIS A 425 -22.30 -14.02 18.44
C HIS A 425 -20.86 -14.26 18.90
N SER A 426 -20.62 -15.34 19.61
CA SER A 426 -19.28 -15.68 20.10
C SER A 426 -18.95 -17.13 19.77
N HIS A 427 -17.71 -17.37 19.35
CA HIS A 427 -17.18 -18.71 19.15
C HIS A 427 -15.69 -18.77 19.49
N VAL A 428 -15.33 -19.61 20.42
CA VAL A 428 -13.95 -19.81 20.89
C VAL A 428 -13.46 -21.19 20.52
N CYS A 429 -12.32 -21.29 19.87
CA CYS A 429 -11.67 -22.55 19.50
C CYS A 429 -10.43 -22.81 20.34
N PHE A 430 -10.26 -24.03 20.87
CA PHE A 430 -9.00 -24.45 21.47
C PHE A 430 -8.31 -25.50 20.58
N SER A 431 -7.09 -25.18 20.10
CA SER A 431 -6.34 -26.08 19.21
C SER A 431 -5.74 -27.29 19.91
N ALA A 432 -5.48 -27.18 21.22
CA ALA A 432 -4.98 -28.26 22.08
C ALA A 432 -5.55 -28.07 23.50
N PRO A 433 -6.85 -28.38 23.71
CA PRO A 433 -7.49 -28.24 25.02
C PRO A 433 -6.75 -29.03 26.12
N ASP A 434 -6.58 -28.45 27.27
CA ASP A 434 -6.08 -29.15 28.45
C ASP A 434 -7.21 -30.02 29.05
N PRO A 435 -6.89 -31.11 29.79
CA PRO A 435 -7.90 -31.93 30.45
C PRO A 435 -8.83 -31.20 31.42
N ALA A 436 -8.42 -30.04 31.91
CA ALA A 436 -9.22 -29.18 32.81
C ALA A 436 -10.16 -28.22 32.06
N ASP A 437 -9.98 -28.07 30.75
CA ASP A 437 -10.81 -27.18 29.93
C ASP A 437 -12.19 -27.81 29.67
N ARG A 438 -13.25 -27.05 29.82
CA ARG A 438 -14.62 -27.54 29.74
C ARG A 438 -15.27 -27.13 28.42
N PRO A 439 -15.58 -28.09 27.51
CA PRO A 439 -16.34 -27.79 26.31
C PRO A 439 -17.70 -27.14 26.63
N GLY A 440 -18.09 -26.13 25.86
CA GLY A 440 -19.32 -25.36 26.02
C GLY A 440 -19.28 -24.32 27.19
N ALA A 441 -18.21 -24.27 27.96
CA ALA A 441 -18.02 -23.28 29.03
C ALA A 441 -16.75 -22.43 28.84
N ASP A 442 -15.63 -23.07 28.56
CA ASP A 442 -14.35 -22.41 28.35
C ASP A 442 -14.05 -22.23 26.88
N PHE A 443 -14.54 -23.13 26.02
CA PHE A 443 -14.43 -23.07 24.55
C PHE A 443 -15.62 -23.80 23.89
N ASP A 444 -15.91 -23.46 22.60
CA ASP A 444 -17.05 -23.99 21.85
C ASP A 444 -16.64 -25.18 20.96
N SER A 445 -15.44 -25.18 20.39
CA SER A 445 -14.95 -26.27 19.57
C SER A 445 -13.45 -26.52 19.73
N ALA A 446 -13.05 -27.79 19.63
CA ALA A 446 -11.65 -28.18 19.52
C ALA A 446 -11.18 -28.05 18.07
N GLY A 447 -9.92 -27.60 17.90
CA GLY A 447 -9.29 -27.37 16.61
C GLY A 447 -8.96 -25.90 16.34
N HIS A 448 -8.61 -25.61 15.10
CA HIS A 448 -8.31 -24.24 14.66
C HIS A 448 -9.57 -23.55 14.17
N LEU A 449 -9.59 -22.23 14.26
CA LEU A 449 -10.53 -21.39 13.54
C LEU A 449 -10.13 -21.43 12.07
N ASP A 450 -10.89 -22.11 11.24
CA ASP A 450 -10.62 -22.37 9.82
C ASP A 450 -11.82 -22.00 8.92
N GLN A 451 -11.63 -22.13 7.60
CA GLN A 451 -12.66 -21.85 6.61
C GLN A 451 -13.93 -22.69 6.82
N HIS A 452 -13.80 -23.97 7.17
CA HIS A 452 -14.95 -24.87 7.36
C HIS A 452 -15.81 -24.44 8.55
N LEU A 453 -15.18 -23.95 9.61
CA LEU A 453 -15.92 -23.40 10.75
C LEU A 453 -16.65 -22.13 10.34
N ILE A 454 -15.98 -21.22 9.61
CA ILE A 454 -16.59 -19.99 9.12
C ILE A 454 -17.84 -20.27 8.26
N GLU A 455 -17.76 -21.26 7.38
CA GLU A 455 -18.89 -21.69 6.55
C GLU A 455 -20.07 -22.19 7.39
N ARG A 456 -19.80 -23.00 8.42
CA ARG A 456 -20.84 -23.54 9.32
C ARG A 456 -21.52 -22.47 10.17
N LEU A 457 -20.79 -21.45 10.58
CA LEU A 457 -21.31 -20.35 11.40
C LEU A 457 -22.25 -19.41 10.62
N ASN A 458 -22.26 -19.50 9.29
CA ASN A 458 -23.12 -18.70 8.39
C ASN A 458 -23.10 -17.19 8.71
N MET A 459 -21.90 -16.64 8.87
CA MET A 459 -21.70 -15.21 9.18
C MET A 459 -22.19 -14.29 8.06
N PRO A 460 -22.58 -13.05 8.36
CA PRO A 460 -23.03 -12.07 7.36
C PRO A 460 -21.89 -11.72 6.39
N ARG A 461 -22.07 -11.98 5.09
CA ARG A 461 -21.04 -11.75 4.06
C ARG A 461 -20.87 -10.27 3.69
N ASP A 462 -21.80 -9.43 4.05
CA ASP A 462 -21.82 -7.99 3.85
C ASP A 462 -21.22 -7.21 5.04
N GLY A 463 -20.74 -7.89 6.07
CA GLY A 463 -20.05 -7.32 7.22
C GLY A 463 -18.62 -6.85 6.93
N ASP A 464 -18.03 -6.12 7.87
CA ASP A 464 -16.60 -5.79 7.90
C ASP A 464 -15.86 -6.79 8.78
N PHE A 465 -14.86 -7.45 8.19
CA PHE A 465 -14.08 -8.53 8.81
C PHE A 465 -12.73 -8.00 9.26
N TYR A 466 -12.42 -8.10 10.54
CA TYR A 466 -11.15 -7.67 11.12
C TYR A 466 -10.36 -8.88 11.61
N LEU A 467 -9.24 -9.17 10.95
CA LEU A 467 -8.42 -10.35 11.20
C LEU A 467 -7.07 -9.96 11.80
N CYS A 468 -6.69 -10.59 12.89
CA CYS A 468 -5.35 -10.46 13.45
C CYS A 468 -4.90 -11.77 14.15
N GLY A 469 -3.71 -12.25 13.80
CA GLY A 469 -3.16 -13.51 14.31
C GLY A 469 -1.90 -13.97 13.57
N PRO A 470 -1.48 -15.22 13.74
CA PRO A 470 -0.35 -15.82 13.04
C PRO A 470 -0.49 -15.77 11.52
N ALA A 471 0.62 -15.74 10.78
CA ALA A 471 0.61 -15.56 9.32
C ALA A 471 -0.21 -16.64 8.58
N ALA A 472 -0.13 -17.90 8.99
CA ALA A 472 -0.92 -18.98 8.39
C ALA A 472 -2.43 -18.76 8.62
N PHE A 473 -2.84 -18.46 9.86
CA PHE A 473 -4.22 -18.11 10.20
C PHE A 473 -4.75 -16.95 9.32
N MET A 474 -3.96 -15.90 9.15
CA MET A 474 -4.33 -14.75 8.33
C MET A 474 -4.53 -15.11 6.85
N SER A 475 -3.59 -15.91 6.30
CA SER A 475 -3.62 -16.36 4.90
C SER A 475 -4.84 -17.23 4.62
N ASP A 476 -5.06 -18.23 5.46
CA ASP A 476 -6.13 -19.24 5.27
C ASP A 476 -7.52 -18.60 5.39
N LEU A 477 -7.72 -17.76 6.41
CA LEU A 477 -9.01 -17.10 6.59
C LEU A 477 -9.28 -16.03 5.54
N THR A 478 -8.26 -15.28 5.10
CA THR A 478 -8.44 -14.29 4.03
C THR A 478 -8.85 -14.99 2.72
N ALA A 479 -8.19 -16.10 2.38
CA ALA A 479 -8.55 -16.89 1.21
C ALA A 479 -9.95 -17.50 1.34
N GLY A 480 -10.27 -18.05 2.50
CA GLY A 480 -11.59 -18.63 2.80
C GLY A 480 -12.73 -17.61 2.69
N LEU A 481 -12.57 -16.42 3.29
CA LEU A 481 -13.57 -15.34 3.20
C LEU A 481 -13.77 -14.87 1.76
N ALA A 482 -12.70 -14.74 0.99
CA ALA A 482 -12.78 -14.39 -0.43
C ALA A 482 -13.52 -15.48 -1.24
N ALA A 483 -13.26 -16.76 -0.96
CA ALA A 483 -13.97 -17.89 -1.58
C ALA A 483 -15.47 -17.91 -1.24
N LEU A 484 -15.84 -17.46 -0.04
CA LEU A 484 -17.24 -17.30 0.39
C LEU A 484 -17.92 -16.06 -0.21
N GLY A 485 -17.21 -15.26 -1.01
CA GLY A 485 -17.74 -14.08 -1.69
C GLY A 485 -17.71 -12.80 -0.87
N VAL A 486 -16.95 -12.75 0.22
CA VAL A 486 -16.71 -11.50 0.95
C VAL A 486 -15.86 -10.57 0.07
N ALA A 487 -16.30 -9.33 -0.11
CA ALA A 487 -15.58 -8.37 -0.93
C ALA A 487 -14.19 -8.03 -0.30
N PRO A 488 -13.11 -8.00 -1.09
CA PRO A 488 -11.76 -7.80 -0.56
C PRO A 488 -11.54 -6.51 0.24
N ASP A 489 -12.29 -5.44 -0.06
CA ASP A 489 -12.26 -4.17 0.65
C ASP A 489 -12.96 -4.19 2.02
N ARG A 490 -13.62 -5.32 2.36
CA ARG A 490 -14.23 -5.59 3.66
C ARG A 490 -13.39 -6.51 4.54
N ILE A 491 -12.30 -7.05 4.02
CA ILE A 491 -11.38 -7.89 4.77
C ILE A 491 -10.20 -7.03 5.22
N HIS A 492 -10.22 -6.64 6.47
CA HIS A 492 -9.19 -5.82 7.11
C HIS A 492 -8.23 -6.74 7.87
N THR A 493 -6.93 -6.54 7.67
CA THR A 493 -5.91 -7.42 8.28
C THR A 493 -4.82 -6.61 8.95
N GLU A 494 -4.38 -7.04 10.15
CA GLU A 494 -3.18 -6.54 10.82
C GLU A 494 -2.26 -7.72 11.15
N LEU A 495 -1.07 -7.71 10.54
CA LEU A 495 -0.04 -8.71 10.79
C LEU A 495 0.96 -8.16 11.81
N PHE A 496 1.23 -8.91 12.89
CA PHE A 496 2.29 -8.57 13.83
C PHE A 496 3.66 -8.91 13.26
N GLY A 497 4.59 -7.96 13.38
CA GLY A 497 5.87 -8.02 12.72
C GLY A 497 5.87 -7.32 11.36
N ALA A 498 6.86 -7.63 10.56
CA ALA A 498 7.05 -6.99 9.26
C ALA A 498 5.94 -7.38 8.26
N ARG A 499 5.39 -6.38 7.59
CA ARG A 499 4.39 -6.59 6.52
C ARG A 499 5.02 -7.36 5.34
N PRO A 500 4.23 -8.13 4.58
CA PRO A 500 4.75 -8.77 3.36
C PRO A 500 5.38 -7.73 2.43
N SER A 501 6.58 -8.03 1.93
CA SER A 501 7.23 -7.21 0.91
C SER A 501 6.36 -7.11 -0.34
N LEU A 502 6.32 -5.94 -0.96
CA LEU A 502 5.81 -5.75 -2.30
C LEU A 502 6.97 -5.21 -3.15
N THR A 503 7.63 -6.12 -3.85
CA THR A 503 8.79 -5.82 -4.70
C THR A 503 8.47 -6.28 -6.13
N PRO A 504 7.85 -5.44 -6.96
CA PRO A 504 7.34 -5.85 -8.26
C PRO A 504 8.44 -6.47 -9.15
N GLY A 505 8.22 -7.70 -9.59
CA GLY A 505 9.10 -8.42 -10.51
C GLY A 505 10.41 -8.93 -9.93
N ILE A 506 10.64 -8.82 -8.63
CA ILE A 506 11.73 -9.54 -8.00
C ILE A 506 11.31 -11.00 -7.85
N ALA A 507 12.14 -11.93 -8.35
CA ALA A 507 11.92 -13.35 -8.16
C ALA A 507 11.89 -13.70 -6.67
N ALA A 508 10.95 -14.56 -6.25
CA ALA A 508 10.83 -14.94 -4.86
C ALA A 508 12.13 -15.61 -4.37
N SER A 509 12.80 -14.97 -3.42
CA SER A 509 13.91 -15.59 -2.68
C SER A 509 13.39 -16.15 -1.36
N PRO A 510 14.02 -17.18 -0.78
CA PRO A 510 13.72 -17.61 0.58
C PRO A 510 13.79 -16.41 1.52
N ARG A 511 12.79 -16.23 2.40
CA ARG A 511 12.79 -15.12 3.34
C ARG A 511 13.82 -15.38 4.43
N THR A 512 14.81 -14.49 4.48
CA THR A 512 15.72 -14.38 5.62
C THR A 512 15.08 -13.48 6.69
N PRO A 513 15.21 -13.79 7.99
CA PRO A 513 14.84 -12.84 9.03
C PRO A 513 15.64 -11.54 8.89
N ALA A 514 15.05 -10.41 9.26
CA ALA A 514 15.74 -9.12 9.25
C ALA A 514 17.03 -9.20 10.09
N HIS A 515 18.13 -8.74 9.52
CA HIS A 515 19.48 -8.85 10.10
C HIS A 515 20.30 -7.58 9.80
N ALA A 516 21.39 -7.38 10.53
CA ALA A 516 22.33 -6.32 10.20
C ALA A 516 22.98 -6.61 8.82
N PRO A 517 23.29 -5.56 8.02
CA PRO A 517 23.93 -5.75 6.74
C PRO A 517 25.30 -6.41 6.91
N VAL A 518 25.74 -7.14 5.88
CA VAL A 518 27.05 -7.81 5.89
C VAL A 518 28.17 -6.76 5.87
N GLY A 519 29.13 -6.88 6.78
CA GLY A 519 30.30 -6.00 6.86
C GLY A 519 30.35 -5.18 8.16
N ALA A 520 31.27 -4.22 8.21
CA ALA A 520 31.41 -3.34 9.37
C ALA A 520 30.20 -2.37 9.46
N PRO A 521 29.75 -2.04 10.69
CA PRO A 521 28.71 -1.02 10.87
C PRO A 521 29.11 0.30 10.23
N GLY A 522 28.15 0.98 9.60
CA GLY A 522 28.37 2.32 9.04
C GLY A 522 28.75 3.35 10.12
N PRO A 523 29.39 4.46 9.76
CA PRO A 523 29.77 5.52 10.70
C PRO A 523 28.62 6.51 11.01
N GLY A 524 27.51 6.42 10.29
CA GLY A 524 26.41 7.36 10.34
C GLY A 524 25.43 7.14 11.50
N PRO A 525 24.29 7.86 11.49
CA PRO A 525 23.28 7.77 12.54
C PRO A 525 22.63 6.39 12.62
N MET A 526 21.93 6.14 13.73
CA MET A 526 21.19 4.92 13.95
C MET A 526 19.87 4.93 13.17
N VAL A 527 19.60 3.87 12.44
CA VAL A 527 18.33 3.60 11.78
C VAL A 527 17.67 2.41 12.47
N SER A 528 16.48 2.65 13.05
CA SER A 528 15.70 1.63 13.75
C SER A 528 14.47 1.24 12.93
N PHE A 529 14.34 -0.03 12.59
CA PHE A 529 13.17 -0.63 11.96
C PHE A 529 12.28 -1.25 13.04
N ALA A 530 11.22 -0.52 13.45
CA ALA A 530 10.48 -0.81 14.68
C ALA A 530 9.71 -2.14 14.64
N ARG A 531 9.09 -2.49 13.51
CA ARG A 531 8.36 -3.78 13.35
C ARG A 531 9.30 -4.96 13.24
N SER A 532 10.41 -4.78 12.52
CA SER A 532 11.45 -5.80 12.38
C SER A 532 12.32 -5.92 13.63
N GLY A 533 12.27 -4.92 14.52
CA GLY A 533 13.05 -4.87 15.74
C GLY A 533 14.55 -4.79 15.53
N LEU A 534 14.97 -4.22 14.41
CA LEU A 534 16.37 -4.14 14.00
C LEU A 534 16.88 -2.70 14.13
N ASN A 535 18.08 -2.55 14.71
CA ASN A 535 18.80 -1.29 14.81
C ASN A 535 20.12 -1.44 14.05
N VAL A 536 20.36 -0.57 13.08
CA VAL A 536 21.58 -0.59 12.25
C VAL A 536 22.11 0.83 12.03
N ARG A 537 23.42 0.98 11.89
CA ARG A 537 24.02 2.27 11.59
C ARG A 537 24.01 2.51 10.08
N TRP A 538 23.65 3.74 9.72
CA TRP A 538 23.70 4.22 8.35
C TRP A 538 25.12 4.18 7.79
N GLY A 539 25.26 3.71 6.56
CA GLY A 539 26.52 3.69 5.81
C GLY A 539 26.42 4.52 4.52
N PRO A 540 27.52 5.17 4.10
CA PRO A 540 27.52 5.99 2.88
C PRO A 540 27.37 5.17 1.58
N SER A 541 27.42 3.86 1.66
CA SER A 541 27.18 2.96 0.53
C SER A 541 25.72 2.84 0.13
N TYR A 542 24.78 3.32 0.96
CA TYR A 542 23.35 3.29 0.69
C TYR A 542 22.87 4.64 0.17
N ALA A 543 22.25 4.66 -1.01
CA ALA A 543 21.69 5.89 -1.55
C ALA A 543 20.38 6.29 -0.85
N SER A 544 19.65 5.33 -0.26
CA SER A 544 18.36 5.59 0.40
C SER A 544 18.09 4.64 1.57
N LEU A 545 17.17 5.03 2.45
CA LEU A 545 16.67 4.18 3.53
C LEU A 545 16.07 2.86 3.01
N LEU A 546 15.52 2.87 1.78
CA LEU A 546 15.06 1.65 1.12
C LEU A 546 16.22 0.67 0.88
N GLU A 547 17.35 1.14 0.37
CA GLU A 547 18.51 0.28 0.09
C GLU A 547 19.09 -0.33 1.37
N LEU A 548 19.15 0.45 2.46
CA LEU A 548 19.54 -0.08 3.76
C LEU A 548 18.56 -1.16 4.24
N ALA A 549 17.25 -0.90 4.13
CA ALA A 549 16.22 -1.86 4.52
C ALA A 549 16.31 -3.16 3.70
N GLU A 550 16.56 -3.06 2.40
CA GLU A 550 16.77 -4.21 1.51
C GLU A 550 18.06 -5.00 1.86
N ALA A 551 19.15 -4.31 2.18
CA ALA A 551 20.40 -4.94 2.60
C ALA A 551 20.29 -5.66 3.96
N CYS A 552 19.25 -5.31 4.74
CA CYS A 552 18.95 -5.91 6.03
C CYS A 552 17.85 -6.98 5.96
N ASP A 553 17.36 -7.36 4.78
CA ASP A 553 16.17 -8.21 4.57
C ASP A 553 14.91 -7.71 5.35
N VAL A 554 14.86 -6.41 5.66
CA VAL A 554 13.66 -5.78 6.21
C VAL A 554 12.57 -5.80 5.14
N PRO A 555 11.40 -6.37 5.40
CA PRO A 555 10.31 -6.39 4.43
C PRO A 555 9.82 -5.00 4.10
N VAL A 556 9.92 -4.63 2.83
CA VAL A 556 9.58 -3.30 2.31
C VAL A 556 8.61 -3.38 1.14
N ARG A 557 7.93 -2.28 0.88
CA ARG A 557 7.07 -2.08 -0.30
C ARG A 557 7.66 -0.94 -1.12
N TRP A 558 7.78 -1.15 -2.42
CA TRP A 558 8.26 -0.12 -3.34
C TRP A 558 7.86 -0.42 -4.79
N SER A 559 7.96 0.56 -5.68
CA SER A 559 7.72 0.37 -7.12
C SER A 559 8.58 1.28 -7.96
N CYS A 560 8.43 2.61 -7.87
CA CYS A 560 9.16 3.56 -8.74
C CYS A 560 10.62 3.78 -8.30
N ARG A 561 10.93 3.76 -7.02
CA ARG A 561 12.21 4.07 -6.36
C ARG A 561 12.66 5.55 -6.53
N THR A 562 11.79 6.43 -6.97
CA THR A 562 12.10 7.83 -7.33
C THR A 562 11.19 8.85 -6.64
N GLY A 563 10.51 8.50 -5.55
CA GLY A 563 9.66 9.41 -4.77
C GLY A 563 8.35 9.84 -5.45
N VAL A 564 7.79 9.01 -6.34
CA VAL A 564 6.58 9.36 -7.12
C VAL A 564 5.35 8.56 -6.71
N CYS A 565 5.47 7.22 -6.57
CA CYS A 565 4.32 6.35 -6.47
C CYS A 565 3.81 6.11 -5.05
N HIS A 566 4.50 6.60 -4.04
CA HIS A 566 4.19 6.44 -2.61
C HIS A 566 4.08 5.00 -2.08
N ASN A 567 4.40 3.98 -2.89
CA ASN A 567 4.37 2.59 -2.44
C ASN A 567 5.32 2.29 -1.28
N CYS A 568 6.42 3.04 -1.18
CA CYS A 568 7.41 2.93 -0.13
C CYS A 568 7.13 3.83 1.09
N GLU A 569 6.02 4.55 1.10
CA GLU A 569 5.66 5.43 2.21
C GLU A 569 5.49 4.64 3.50
N SER A 570 6.23 5.05 4.52
CA SER A 570 6.33 4.37 5.81
C SER A 570 6.23 5.38 6.94
N GLY A 571 5.74 4.96 8.11
CA GLY A 571 5.65 5.84 9.27
C GLY A 571 7.03 6.27 9.77
N LEU A 572 7.32 7.56 9.84
CA LEU A 572 8.48 8.12 10.53
C LEU A 572 8.08 8.36 11.99
N VAL A 573 8.51 7.47 12.88
CA VAL A 573 8.16 7.52 14.31
C VAL A 573 8.94 8.62 15.00
N ALA A 574 10.24 8.73 14.70
CA ALA A 574 11.14 9.74 15.26
C ALA A 574 12.29 10.07 14.30
N GLY A 575 12.88 11.25 14.47
CA GLY A 575 14.00 11.73 13.67
C GLY A 575 13.57 12.53 12.46
N GLU A 576 14.56 12.91 11.64
CA GLU A 576 14.39 13.69 10.42
C GLU A 576 15.16 13.07 9.26
N VAL A 577 14.65 13.30 8.04
CA VAL A 577 15.28 12.84 6.80
C VAL A 577 15.52 14.01 5.83
N SER A 578 16.44 13.82 4.92
CA SER A 578 16.59 14.62 3.70
C SER A 578 16.12 13.80 2.50
N TYR A 579 15.66 14.45 1.45
CA TYR A 579 15.26 13.80 0.21
C TYR A 579 16.28 14.08 -0.89
N ALA A 580 16.57 13.03 -1.68
CA ALA A 580 17.39 13.08 -2.88
C ALA A 580 16.97 11.89 -3.80
N PRO A 581 16.23 12.14 -4.91
CA PRO A 581 15.61 13.42 -5.29
C PRO A 581 14.45 13.83 -4.38
N ASP A 582 14.06 15.11 -4.43
CA ASP A 582 12.84 15.56 -3.79
C ASP A 582 11.62 14.85 -4.41
N PRO A 583 10.69 14.36 -3.59
CA PRO A 583 9.48 13.72 -4.09
C PRO A 583 8.59 14.71 -4.86
N LEU A 584 7.87 14.23 -5.86
CA LEU A 584 6.93 15.05 -6.64
C LEU A 584 5.71 15.49 -5.82
N ASP A 585 5.28 14.63 -4.91
CA ASP A 585 4.25 14.89 -3.91
C ASP A 585 4.81 14.51 -2.53
N PRO A 586 4.77 15.39 -1.52
CA PRO A 586 5.29 15.07 -0.20
C PRO A 586 4.53 13.90 0.45
N PRO A 587 5.18 13.09 1.30
CA PRO A 587 4.47 12.10 2.09
C PRO A 587 3.54 12.77 3.11
N ALA A 588 2.57 12.00 3.62
CA ALA A 588 1.72 12.44 4.71
C ALA A 588 2.53 12.84 5.95
N ASP A 589 1.97 13.75 6.76
CA ASP A 589 2.58 14.16 8.02
C ASP A 589 2.91 12.95 8.91
N GLY A 590 4.17 12.88 9.35
CA GLY A 590 4.67 11.76 10.14
C GLY A 590 5.04 10.51 9.35
N ASN A 591 5.11 10.60 8.03
CA ASN A 591 5.60 9.56 7.14
C ASN A 591 6.87 9.97 6.40
N VAL A 592 7.48 9.00 5.73
CA VAL A 592 8.69 9.14 4.92
C VAL A 592 8.58 8.28 3.67
N LEU A 593 9.06 8.80 2.53
CA LEU A 593 9.29 8.01 1.33
C LEU A 593 10.70 7.42 1.36
N ILE A 594 10.83 6.20 1.83
CA ILE A 594 12.14 5.57 2.11
C ILE A 594 13.01 5.38 0.86
N CYS A 595 12.43 5.38 -0.34
CA CYS A 595 13.17 5.16 -1.58
C CYS A 595 14.00 6.35 -2.08
N CYS A 596 13.74 7.55 -1.56
CA CYS A 596 14.42 8.78 -1.95
C CYS A 596 14.88 9.59 -0.72
N SER A 597 14.97 8.97 0.46
CA SER A 597 15.34 9.65 1.70
C SER A 597 16.58 9.07 2.35
N GLN A 598 17.31 9.96 3.05
CA GLN A 598 18.49 9.66 3.86
C GLN A 598 18.30 10.23 5.26
N PRO A 599 18.82 9.58 6.32
CA PRO A 599 18.67 10.07 7.69
C PRO A 599 19.58 11.29 7.94
N LYS A 600 19.05 12.37 8.54
CA LYS A 600 19.84 13.53 9.02
C LYS A 600 20.44 13.30 10.41
N GLY A 601 19.88 12.43 11.19
CA GLY A 601 20.26 12.00 12.53
C GLY A 601 19.63 10.65 12.80
N ASP A 602 19.59 10.21 14.05
CA ASP A 602 18.93 8.95 14.41
C ASP A 602 17.45 8.95 14.02
N VAL A 603 16.99 7.90 13.34
CA VAL A 603 15.62 7.78 12.87
C VAL A 603 14.99 6.45 13.30
N VAL A 604 13.68 6.48 13.55
CA VAL A 604 12.87 5.29 13.82
C VAL A 604 11.75 5.21 12.79
N ILE A 605 11.71 4.11 12.04
CA ILE A 605 10.78 3.88 10.95
C ILE A 605 9.88 2.69 11.31
N ASP A 606 8.60 2.75 10.97
CA ASP A 606 7.61 1.71 11.23
C ASP A 606 7.67 0.59 10.17
N LEU A 607 8.82 -0.10 10.13
CA LEU A 607 9.13 -1.24 9.25
C LEU A 607 9.64 -2.45 10.01
#